data_f3557ac2469b4f13dfcbdbd9d222bb80
#
_entry.id   f3557ac2469b4f13dfcbdbd9d222bb80
#
_cell.length_a   1.000
_cell.length_b   1.000
_cell.length_c   1.000
_cell.angle_alpha   90.00
_cell.angle_beta   90.00
_cell.angle_gamma   90.00
#
_symmetry.space_group_name_H-M   'P 1'
#
loop_
_entity.id
_entity.type
_entity.pdbx_description
1 polymer ?
#
loop_
_entity_poly.entity_id
_entity_poly.type
_entity_poly.pdbx_seq_one_letter_code
_entity_poly.pdbx_strand_id
1 'polypeptide(L)'
;MEKSLLYFGLLPFISLLGFFNQSTFEEGRNSESGLAYTKTLAEEQKCTDCHSDLLESTLQHGPAAESCENCHTVNLKDHTENGARGLNLVKNMPDLCYKCHTEVKTDLDASPNVHEAMNLENSCTACHSPHSSDEKKLLVSQQKKLCLSCHNKDATSKGEKATNIKSLLASAKVIHPPVENGCVVCHQPHASPNNYLLISSFPKGNYAPAVRDTFGLCWECHDSDLLELAKTDAATEFRDGDRNLHFIHMNGKKSRSCVICHNVHASANEHLIEDKVKFGDWELPIRFIPVENGGSCFPGCHSEKKYTR
;
A
#
# COMPACT_ATOMS: atom_id res chain seq x y z
N MET A 1 8.55 17.11 -51.66
CA MET A 1 7.43 17.74 -52.37
C MET A 1 6.27 17.76 -51.42
N GLU A 2 5.71 18.75 -50.94
CA GLU A 2 5.59 20.21 -51.00
C GLU A 2 5.16 20.64 -49.60
N LYS A 3 5.78 21.54 -48.94
CA LYS A 3 5.76 23.02 -48.91
C LYS A 3 4.38 23.64 -48.72
N SER A 4 4.36 24.47 -47.71
CA SER A 4 3.69 25.80 -47.59
C SER A 4 2.44 25.79 -46.72
N LEU A 5 2.07 26.84 -45.99
CA LEU A 5 2.60 28.19 -45.74
C LEU A 5 2.00 28.76 -44.45
N LEU A 6 2.76 29.62 -43.83
CA LEU A 6 2.42 30.59 -42.80
C LEU A 6 1.29 31.55 -43.19
N TYR A 7 0.44 31.94 -42.22
CA TYR A 7 -0.20 33.27 -42.28
C TYR A 7 -0.14 33.98 -40.92
N PHE A 8 0.60 35.06 -40.92
CA PHE A 8 0.63 36.14 -39.93
C PHE A 8 -0.56 37.05 -40.16
N GLY A 9 -1.25 37.50 -39.14
CA GLY A 9 -2.23 38.56 -39.19
C GLY A 9 -2.07 39.50 -38.01
N LEU A 10 -1.50 40.69 -38.29
CA LEU A 10 -1.33 41.83 -37.37
C LEU A 10 -2.58 42.70 -37.34
N LEU A 11 -2.98 43.08 -36.10
CA LEU A 11 -3.43 44.42 -35.60
C LEU A 11 -4.69 45.07 -36.24
N PRO A 12 -5.39 46.02 -35.55
CA PRO A 12 -4.79 47.13 -34.79
C PRO A 12 -5.45 47.55 -33.45
N PHE A 13 -4.69 48.30 -32.70
CA PHE A 13 -5.03 49.24 -31.62
C PHE A 13 -6.14 50.22 -32.01
N ILE A 14 -7.11 50.40 -31.12
CA ILE A 14 -7.93 51.63 -31.08
C ILE A 14 -7.92 52.16 -29.65
N SER A 15 -7.27 53.31 -29.52
CA SER A 15 -7.29 54.21 -28.39
C SER A 15 -8.54 55.08 -28.49
N LEU A 16 -9.31 55.23 -27.43
CA LEU A 16 -10.25 56.33 -27.27
C LEU A 16 -10.19 56.89 -25.86
N LEU A 17 -9.69 58.11 -25.80
CA LEU A 17 -9.70 59.06 -24.69
C LEU A 17 -11.08 59.72 -24.56
N GLY A 18 -11.42 60.07 -23.32
CA GLY A 18 -12.32 61.21 -23.04
C GLY A 18 -13.62 60.83 -22.35
N PHE A 19 -13.97 61.28 -21.21
CA PHE A 19 -14.30 62.63 -20.77
C PHE A 19 -14.56 62.63 -19.26
N PHE A 20 -13.97 63.61 -18.60
CA PHE A 20 -14.33 64.08 -17.27
C PHE A 20 -15.77 64.55 -17.23
N ASN A 21 -16.52 64.26 -16.19
CA ASN A 21 -17.57 65.13 -15.74
C ASN A 21 -17.61 65.22 -14.24
N GLN A 22 -17.22 66.34 -13.68
CA GLN A 22 -17.47 66.77 -12.31
C GLN A 22 -18.90 67.27 -12.21
N SER A 23 -19.65 66.81 -11.23
CA SER A 23 -20.77 67.56 -10.71
C SER A 23 -20.73 67.52 -9.20
N THR A 24 -20.59 68.69 -8.66
CA THR A 24 -20.63 69.08 -7.25
C THR A 24 -22.05 69.10 -6.73
N PHE A 25 -22.12 69.12 -5.37
CA PHE A 25 -23.26 69.49 -4.49
C PHE A 25 -24.09 68.37 -3.93
N GLU A 26 -24.46 68.32 -2.63
CA GLU A 26 -24.65 69.31 -1.56
C GLU A 26 -24.51 68.65 -0.17
N GLU A 27 -24.11 69.39 0.82
CA GLU A 27 -24.18 69.09 2.25
C GLU A 27 -25.63 68.93 2.71
N GLY A 28 -25.92 67.78 3.33
CA GLY A 28 -27.08 67.57 4.18
C GLY A 28 -26.64 67.13 5.56
N ARG A 29 -26.55 68.07 6.48
CA ARG A 29 -26.26 67.86 7.90
C ARG A 29 -27.51 67.33 8.58
N ASN A 30 -27.54 66.06 9.00
CA ASN A 30 -28.40 65.59 10.04
C ASN A 30 -27.63 64.77 11.04
N SER A 31 -27.56 65.31 12.23
CA SER A 31 -27.05 64.69 13.44
C SER A 31 -28.01 63.58 13.93
N GLU A 32 -27.59 62.34 13.80
CA GLU A 32 -28.09 61.29 14.69
C GLU A 32 -26.91 60.50 15.21
N SER A 33 -26.86 60.39 16.52
CA SER A 33 -25.91 59.64 17.31
C SER A 33 -25.96 58.16 16.94
N GLY A 34 -25.23 57.74 15.91
CA GLY A 34 -24.95 56.37 15.63
C GLY A 34 -23.69 55.96 16.38
N LEU A 35 -23.84 55.09 17.37
CA LEU A 35 -22.71 54.37 17.96
C LEU A 35 -21.87 53.84 16.79
N ALA A 36 -20.65 54.38 16.66
CA ALA A 36 -19.65 53.75 15.86
C ALA A 36 -19.35 52.42 16.51
N TYR A 37 -19.95 51.36 15.97
CA TYR A 37 -19.52 49.99 16.19
C TYR A 37 -18.13 49.89 15.53
N THR A 38 -17.13 50.22 16.30
CA THR A 38 -15.77 49.84 15.97
C THR A 38 -15.79 48.29 16.08
N LYS A 39 -15.99 47.68 14.92
CA LYS A 39 -15.62 46.29 14.73
C LYS A 39 -14.11 46.22 14.94
N THR A 40 -13.70 46.08 16.20
CA THR A 40 -12.38 45.54 16.52
C THR A 40 -12.33 44.23 15.72
N LEU A 41 -11.46 44.20 14.72
CA LEU A 41 -11.04 42.97 14.10
C LEU A 41 -10.50 42.13 15.25
N ALA A 42 -11.33 41.25 15.82
CA ALA A 42 -10.84 40.13 16.58
C ALA A 42 -9.87 39.43 15.61
N GLU A 43 -8.60 39.41 15.96
CA GLU A 43 -7.64 38.57 15.24
C GLU A 43 -8.32 37.23 15.04
N GLU A 44 -8.48 36.82 13.77
CA GLU A 44 -9.17 35.56 13.47
C GLU A 44 -8.34 34.44 14.10
N GLN A 45 -8.81 33.91 15.21
CA GLN A 45 -8.18 32.82 15.93
C GLN A 45 -8.06 31.65 14.97
N LYS A 46 -6.83 31.25 14.67
CA LYS A 46 -6.54 30.11 13.80
C LYS A 46 -6.64 28.81 14.59
N CYS A 47 -7.10 27.76 13.94
CA CYS A 47 -7.14 26.42 14.55
C CYS A 47 -5.76 26.01 15.11
N THR A 48 -4.69 26.36 14.42
CA THR A 48 -3.30 26.08 14.79
C THR A 48 -2.80 26.85 16.03
N ASP A 49 -3.53 27.86 16.51
CA ASP A 49 -3.16 28.53 17.75
C ASP A 49 -3.36 27.60 18.98
N CYS A 50 -4.26 26.64 18.85
CA CYS A 50 -4.51 25.60 19.86
C CYS A 50 -4.08 24.20 19.42
N HIS A 51 -4.00 23.93 18.12
CA HIS A 51 -3.77 22.63 17.52
C HIS A 51 -2.51 22.62 16.61
N SER A 52 -1.42 23.26 17.06
CA SER A 52 -0.16 23.28 16.29
C SER A 52 0.42 21.88 16.11
N ASP A 53 0.23 21.00 17.10
CA ASP A 53 0.73 19.63 17.15
C ASP A 53 0.24 18.75 15.97
N LEU A 54 -0.92 19.08 15.41
CA LEU A 54 -1.46 18.33 14.27
C LEU A 54 -0.62 18.44 13.00
N LEU A 55 0.23 19.48 12.88
CA LEU A 55 1.05 19.75 11.70
C LEU A 55 2.55 19.80 12.02
N GLU A 56 2.99 19.33 13.18
CA GLU A 56 4.39 19.39 13.61
C GLU A 56 5.28 18.31 12.97
N SER A 57 4.71 17.21 12.49
CA SER A 57 5.50 16.13 11.88
C SER A 57 6.12 16.57 10.53
N THR A 58 7.19 15.86 10.13
CA THR A 58 8.02 16.19 8.95
C THR A 58 7.23 16.22 7.64
N LEU A 59 6.24 15.35 7.49
CA LEU A 59 5.37 15.24 6.32
C LEU A 59 3.98 15.72 6.69
N GLN A 60 3.53 16.78 6.05
CA GLN A 60 2.18 17.32 6.23
C GLN A 60 1.28 16.87 5.09
N HIS A 61 0.02 16.58 5.40
CA HIS A 61 -1.00 16.34 4.38
C HIS A 61 -1.39 17.67 3.74
N GLY A 62 -1.22 17.79 2.42
CA GLY A 62 -1.41 19.05 1.70
C GLY A 62 -2.73 19.77 2.04
N PRO A 63 -3.91 19.13 1.93
CA PRO A 63 -5.18 19.76 2.31
C PRO A 63 -5.25 20.25 3.76
N ALA A 64 -4.61 19.55 4.71
CA ALA A 64 -4.57 19.96 6.11
C ALA A 64 -3.63 21.15 6.34
N ALA A 65 -2.52 21.21 5.59
CA ALA A 65 -1.60 22.34 5.63
C ALA A 65 -2.19 23.61 4.99
N GLU A 66 -3.12 23.46 4.04
CA GLU A 66 -3.78 24.59 3.37
C GLU A 66 -4.92 25.16 4.22
N SER A 67 -5.87 24.33 4.67
CA SER A 67 -7.01 24.73 5.49
C SER A 67 -7.67 23.56 6.18
N CYS A 68 -7.96 23.72 7.45
CA CYS A 68 -8.72 22.75 8.25
C CYS A 68 -10.15 22.55 7.69
N GLU A 69 -10.73 23.59 7.10
CA GLU A 69 -12.09 23.59 6.53
C GLU A 69 -12.21 22.75 5.25
N ASN A 70 -11.09 22.32 4.65
CA ASN A 70 -11.13 21.36 3.54
C ASN A 70 -11.78 20.05 3.96
N CYS A 71 -11.67 19.72 5.26
CA CYS A 71 -12.17 18.47 5.84
C CYS A 71 -13.16 18.67 6.99
N HIS A 72 -13.11 19.81 7.67
CA HIS A 72 -13.90 20.07 8.88
C HIS A 72 -14.88 21.24 8.72
N THR A 73 -16.06 21.12 9.33
CA THR A 73 -16.91 22.25 9.64
C THR A 73 -16.84 22.48 11.15
N VAL A 74 -16.76 23.73 11.57
CA VAL A 74 -16.64 24.08 12.98
C VAL A 74 -17.64 25.15 13.38
N ASN A 75 -18.36 24.91 14.50
CA ASN A 75 -19.00 25.96 15.27
C ASN A 75 -18.01 26.37 16.36
N LEU A 76 -17.27 27.46 16.12
CA LEU A 76 -16.15 27.86 16.97
C LEU A 76 -16.57 28.07 18.43
N LYS A 77 -17.73 28.72 18.65
CA LYS A 77 -18.25 28.94 20.01
C LYS A 77 -18.50 27.63 20.76
N ASP A 78 -19.20 26.71 20.11
CA ASP A 78 -19.50 25.40 20.72
C ASP A 78 -18.25 24.55 20.92
N HIS A 79 -17.33 24.62 19.97
CA HIS A 79 -16.05 23.91 20.04
C HIS A 79 -15.18 24.42 21.19
N THR A 80 -15.04 25.73 21.36
CA THR A 80 -14.19 26.30 22.41
C THR A 80 -14.80 26.13 23.81
N GLU A 81 -16.14 26.15 23.94
CA GLU A 81 -16.84 25.95 25.21
C GLU A 81 -16.96 24.47 25.60
N ASN A 82 -17.11 23.56 24.63
CA ASN A 82 -17.50 22.17 24.85
C ASN A 82 -16.55 21.14 24.23
N GLY A 83 -15.32 21.52 23.86
CA GLY A 83 -14.30 20.64 23.32
C GLY A 83 -14.67 20.11 21.92
N ALA A 84 -14.69 18.80 21.73
CA ALA A 84 -14.95 18.17 20.41
C ALA A 84 -16.36 18.46 19.85
N ARG A 85 -17.27 19.00 20.62
CA ARG A 85 -18.57 19.44 20.11
C ARG A 85 -18.40 20.59 19.12
N GLY A 86 -19.30 20.70 18.17
CA GLY A 86 -19.21 21.71 17.13
C GLY A 86 -18.21 21.45 16.03
N LEU A 87 -17.37 20.40 16.12
CA LEU A 87 -16.49 19.95 15.08
C LEU A 87 -17.08 18.75 14.35
N ASN A 88 -17.23 18.85 13.03
CA ASN A 88 -17.73 17.77 12.19
C ASN A 88 -16.91 17.64 10.92
N LEU A 89 -16.92 16.46 10.30
CA LEU A 89 -16.40 16.30 8.95
C LEU A 89 -17.39 16.86 7.92
N VAL A 90 -16.87 17.52 6.87
CA VAL A 90 -17.70 18.01 5.75
C VAL A 90 -18.34 16.86 4.96
N LYS A 91 -17.81 15.66 5.10
CA LYS A 91 -18.33 14.42 4.53
C LYS A 91 -17.82 13.23 5.35
N ASN A 92 -18.60 12.17 5.47
CA ASN A 92 -18.18 10.96 6.16
C ASN A 92 -17.06 10.23 5.43
N MET A 93 -16.22 9.52 6.18
CA MET A 93 -15.24 8.58 5.60
C MET A 93 -15.97 7.34 5.06
N PRO A 94 -15.45 6.70 4.00
CA PRO A 94 -14.24 7.06 3.24
C PRO A 94 -14.48 8.11 2.14
N ASP A 95 -15.71 8.53 1.92
CA ASP A 95 -16.10 9.43 0.84
C ASP A 95 -15.41 10.79 0.86
N LEU A 96 -15.03 11.26 2.05
CA LEU A 96 -14.23 12.48 2.22
C LEU A 96 -12.88 12.34 1.51
N CYS A 97 -12.20 11.23 1.73
CA CYS A 97 -10.88 10.96 1.15
C CYS A 97 -10.94 10.78 -0.37
N TYR A 98 -11.97 10.12 -0.87
CA TYR A 98 -12.16 9.84 -2.29
C TYR A 98 -12.44 11.08 -3.15
N LYS A 99 -12.69 12.24 -2.55
CA LYS A 99 -12.78 13.49 -3.32
C LYS A 99 -11.47 13.82 -4.06
N CYS A 100 -10.33 13.44 -3.46
CA CYS A 100 -9.00 13.67 -4.02
C CYS A 100 -8.28 12.36 -4.38
N HIS A 101 -8.48 11.28 -3.61
CA HIS A 101 -7.87 9.98 -3.83
C HIS A 101 -8.74 9.07 -4.70
N THR A 102 -9.05 9.56 -5.91
CA THR A 102 -9.94 8.87 -6.86
C THR A 102 -9.35 7.57 -7.39
N GLU A 103 -8.01 7.50 -7.53
CA GLU A 103 -7.30 6.30 -7.95
C GLU A 103 -7.48 5.16 -6.94
N VAL A 104 -7.40 5.44 -5.63
CA VAL A 104 -7.62 4.42 -4.59
C VAL A 104 -9.04 3.87 -4.69
N LYS A 105 -10.03 4.75 -4.88
CA LYS A 105 -11.42 4.31 -5.07
C LYS A 105 -11.57 3.44 -6.32
N THR A 106 -10.96 3.85 -7.43
CA THR A 106 -11.00 3.10 -8.68
C THR A 106 -10.40 1.70 -8.51
N ASP A 107 -9.26 1.60 -7.83
CA ASP A 107 -8.59 0.33 -7.57
C ASP A 107 -9.45 -0.58 -6.68
N LEU A 108 -10.10 -0.02 -5.65
CA LEU A 108 -11.00 -0.75 -4.77
C LEU A 108 -12.23 -1.29 -5.53
N ASP A 109 -12.82 -0.46 -6.38
CA ASP A 109 -14.02 -0.83 -7.16
C ASP A 109 -13.70 -1.88 -8.25
N ALA A 110 -12.50 -1.85 -8.81
CA ALA A 110 -12.08 -2.74 -9.90
C ALA A 110 -11.45 -4.06 -9.42
N SER A 111 -10.95 -4.13 -8.19
CA SER A 111 -10.18 -5.29 -7.73
C SER A 111 -11.05 -6.35 -7.05
N PRO A 112 -10.87 -7.63 -7.39
CA PRO A 112 -11.58 -8.73 -6.74
C PRO A 112 -11.09 -9.00 -5.30
N ASN A 113 -9.89 -8.58 -4.97
CA ASN A 113 -9.30 -8.75 -3.65
C ASN A 113 -9.09 -7.39 -3.00
N VAL A 114 -9.93 -7.08 -2.03
CA VAL A 114 -9.86 -5.86 -1.21
C VAL A 114 -9.39 -6.24 0.18
N HIS A 115 -8.46 -5.46 0.74
CA HIS A 115 -7.98 -5.66 2.11
C HIS A 115 -9.12 -5.41 3.09
N GLU A 116 -9.34 -6.31 4.02
CA GLU A 116 -10.46 -6.20 4.97
C GLU A 116 -10.38 -4.95 5.86
N ALA A 117 -9.20 -4.41 6.09
CA ALA A 117 -9.02 -3.15 6.78
C ALA A 117 -9.73 -1.97 6.09
N MET A 118 -9.98 -2.07 4.78
CA MET A 118 -10.73 -1.06 4.02
C MET A 118 -12.22 -1.03 4.36
N ASN A 119 -12.74 -2.06 5.05
CA ASN A 119 -14.13 -2.15 5.50
C ASN A 119 -14.33 -1.68 6.94
N LEU A 120 -13.27 -1.25 7.62
CA LEU A 120 -13.36 -0.68 8.97
C LEU A 120 -14.01 0.71 8.91
N GLU A 121 -14.70 1.10 9.97
CA GLU A 121 -15.28 2.44 10.09
C GLU A 121 -14.25 3.56 9.95
N ASN A 122 -13.04 3.33 10.49
CA ASN A 122 -11.89 4.21 10.39
C ASN A 122 -10.88 3.75 9.31
N SER A 123 -11.32 3.10 8.26
CA SER A 123 -10.48 2.39 7.27
C SER A 123 -9.20 3.13 6.86
N CYS A 124 -9.32 4.38 6.43
CA CYS A 124 -8.18 5.18 6.00
C CYS A 124 -7.28 5.56 7.19
N THR A 125 -7.88 6.04 8.28
CA THR A 125 -7.16 6.56 9.44
C THR A 125 -6.65 5.47 10.38
N ALA A 126 -7.03 4.22 10.18
CA ALA A 126 -6.39 3.08 10.84
C ALA A 126 -4.91 2.95 10.45
N CYS A 127 -4.55 3.42 9.25
CA CYS A 127 -3.21 3.32 8.69
C CYS A 127 -2.55 4.67 8.42
N HIS A 128 -3.33 5.71 8.07
CA HIS A 128 -2.83 7.01 7.67
C HIS A 128 -3.25 8.12 8.64
N SER A 129 -2.32 9.04 8.93
CA SER A 129 -2.64 10.30 9.60
C SER A 129 -3.19 11.29 8.58
N PRO A 130 -4.38 11.85 8.79
CA PRO A 130 -4.94 12.84 7.86
C PRO A 130 -4.32 14.23 8.00
N HIS A 131 -3.49 14.46 9.02
CA HIS A 131 -2.89 15.77 9.28
C HIS A 131 -1.40 15.80 8.95
N SER A 132 -0.58 15.07 9.69
CA SER A 132 0.87 14.96 9.47
C SER A 132 1.43 13.65 10.02
N SER A 133 2.62 13.27 9.58
CA SER A 133 3.35 12.10 10.06
C SER A 133 4.84 12.23 9.76
N ASP A 134 5.67 11.55 10.53
CA ASP A 134 7.09 11.37 10.20
C ASP A 134 7.33 10.19 9.26
N GLU A 135 6.31 9.37 9.04
CA GLU A 135 6.40 8.19 8.19
C GLU A 135 5.92 8.47 6.77
N LYS A 136 6.63 7.91 5.77
CA LYS A 136 6.25 8.03 4.35
C LYS A 136 4.79 7.64 4.13
N LYS A 137 4.14 8.29 3.17
CA LYS A 137 2.71 8.10 2.86
C LYS A 137 1.79 8.44 4.04
N LEU A 138 2.26 9.26 4.97
CA LEU A 138 1.51 9.65 6.18
C LEU A 138 1.06 8.45 7.02
N LEU A 139 1.84 7.38 7.10
CA LEU A 139 1.50 6.24 7.95
C LEU A 139 1.55 6.65 9.43
N VAL A 140 0.65 6.09 10.24
CA VAL A 140 0.60 6.37 11.70
C VAL A 140 1.77 5.77 12.48
N SER A 141 2.52 4.87 11.86
CA SER A 141 3.77 4.31 12.37
C SER A 141 4.54 3.61 11.25
N GLN A 142 5.80 3.22 11.54
CA GLN A 142 6.63 2.45 10.60
C GLN A 142 5.85 1.29 9.99
N GLN A 143 5.93 1.13 8.66
CA GLN A 143 5.14 0.18 7.88
C GLN A 143 5.11 -1.23 8.45
N LYS A 144 6.27 -1.83 8.76
CA LYS A 144 6.37 -3.19 9.31
C LYS A 144 5.64 -3.29 10.66
N LYS A 145 5.83 -2.30 11.55
CA LYS A 145 5.16 -2.23 12.84
C LYS A 145 3.65 -2.10 12.68
N LEU A 146 3.21 -1.25 11.76
CA LEU A 146 1.80 -1.04 11.44
C LEU A 146 1.13 -2.33 10.96
N CYS A 147 1.69 -2.99 9.95
CA CYS A 147 1.14 -4.24 9.44
C CYS A 147 1.07 -5.33 10.52
N LEU A 148 2.15 -5.48 11.30
CA LEU A 148 2.25 -6.47 12.36
C LEU A 148 1.41 -6.14 13.61
N SER A 149 0.81 -4.96 13.70
CA SER A 149 -0.16 -4.66 14.76
C SER A 149 -1.45 -5.47 14.63
N CYS A 150 -1.82 -5.85 13.40
CA CYS A 150 -2.98 -6.69 13.10
C CYS A 150 -2.57 -8.12 12.67
N HIS A 151 -1.46 -8.28 11.90
CA HIS A 151 -0.94 -9.58 11.47
C HIS A 151 -0.10 -10.27 12.58
N ASN A 152 -0.60 -10.21 13.82
CA ASN A 152 0.01 -10.76 15.04
C ASN A 152 -0.75 -11.97 15.60
N LYS A 153 -1.72 -12.49 14.89
CA LYS A 153 -2.53 -13.68 15.23
C LYS A 153 -2.96 -14.40 13.96
N ASP A 154 -3.25 -15.67 14.08
CA ASP A 154 -3.90 -16.40 13.00
C ASP A 154 -5.32 -15.86 12.82
N ALA A 155 -5.70 -15.66 11.59
CA ALA A 155 -7.01 -15.19 11.21
C ALA A 155 -7.59 -16.04 10.09
N THR A 156 -8.90 -16.04 9.94
CA THR A 156 -9.59 -16.65 8.80
C THR A 156 -10.42 -15.58 8.12
N SER A 157 -10.13 -15.33 6.86
CA SER A 157 -10.89 -14.40 6.04
C SER A 157 -11.37 -15.10 4.79
N LYS A 158 -12.67 -15.02 4.50
CA LYS A 158 -13.30 -15.67 3.33
C LYS A 158 -12.91 -17.15 3.16
N GLY A 159 -12.72 -17.86 4.28
CA GLY A 159 -12.33 -19.29 4.28
C GLY A 159 -10.81 -19.54 4.12
N GLU A 160 -10.03 -18.51 3.91
CA GLU A 160 -8.56 -18.61 3.84
C GLU A 160 -7.93 -18.26 5.21
N LYS A 161 -6.91 -19.03 5.59
CA LYS A 161 -6.16 -18.78 6.83
C LYS A 161 -5.01 -17.81 6.56
N ALA A 162 -5.01 -16.70 7.28
CA ALA A 162 -3.84 -15.84 7.39
C ALA A 162 -3.00 -16.27 8.59
N THR A 163 -1.73 -16.54 8.35
CA THR A 163 -0.76 -16.93 9.39
C THR A 163 -0.39 -15.72 10.25
N ASN A 164 -0.08 -15.98 11.53
CA ASN A 164 0.53 -15.00 12.43
C ASN A 164 1.95 -14.65 11.95
N ILE A 165 2.04 -13.64 11.09
CA ILE A 165 3.31 -13.20 10.48
C ILE A 165 4.28 -12.67 11.55
N LYS A 166 3.77 -11.96 12.56
CA LYS A 166 4.62 -11.44 13.65
C LYS A 166 5.34 -12.57 14.39
N SER A 167 4.63 -13.62 14.73
CA SER A 167 5.21 -14.79 15.40
C SER A 167 6.17 -15.56 14.48
N LEU A 168 5.80 -15.75 13.22
CA LEU A 168 6.66 -16.38 12.22
C LEU A 168 8.01 -15.67 12.10
N LEU A 169 8.00 -14.35 11.91
CA LEU A 169 9.23 -13.56 11.81
C LEU A 169 10.07 -13.58 13.08
N ALA A 170 9.43 -13.62 14.25
CA ALA A 170 10.12 -13.63 15.54
C ALA A 170 10.82 -14.98 15.84
N SER A 171 10.31 -16.10 15.31
CA SER A 171 10.84 -17.45 15.55
C SER A 171 11.74 -17.97 14.43
N ALA A 172 11.79 -17.31 13.29
CA ALA A 172 12.54 -17.75 12.13
C ALA A 172 14.05 -17.58 12.32
N LYS A 173 14.83 -18.50 11.72
CA LYS A 173 16.29 -18.34 11.56
C LYS A 173 16.65 -17.60 10.28
N VAL A 174 15.82 -17.75 9.25
CA VAL A 174 16.02 -17.14 7.95
C VAL A 174 14.78 -16.33 7.58
N ILE A 175 14.94 -15.06 7.33
CA ILE A 175 13.90 -14.18 6.82
C ILE A 175 14.17 -13.96 5.34
N HIS A 176 13.14 -14.03 4.51
CA HIS A 176 13.26 -13.72 3.09
C HIS A 176 13.65 -12.23 2.93
N PRO A 177 14.76 -11.90 2.25
CA PRO A 177 15.30 -10.54 2.23
C PRO A 177 14.30 -9.44 1.85
N PRO A 178 13.37 -9.61 0.88
CA PRO A 178 12.37 -8.59 0.58
C PRO A 178 11.46 -8.22 1.77
N VAL A 179 11.24 -9.12 2.71
CA VAL A 179 10.43 -8.87 3.93
C VAL A 179 11.08 -7.83 4.84
N GLU A 180 12.40 -7.73 4.82
CA GLU A 180 13.13 -6.71 5.58
C GLU A 180 12.99 -5.31 4.96
N ASN A 181 12.81 -5.24 3.64
CA ASN A 181 12.58 -4.00 2.90
C ASN A 181 11.13 -3.48 3.01
N GLY A 182 10.22 -4.32 3.53
CA GLY A 182 8.84 -3.94 3.82
C GLY A 182 7.79 -4.79 3.11
N CYS A 183 6.60 -4.82 3.67
CA CYS A 183 5.51 -5.67 3.20
C CYS A 183 5.03 -5.28 1.79
N VAL A 184 5.07 -3.99 1.45
CA VAL A 184 4.61 -3.47 0.15
C VAL A 184 5.56 -3.75 -1.01
N VAL A 185 6.70 -4.39 -0.76
CA VAL A 185 7.56 -4.92 -1.85
C VAL A 185 6.81 -6.00 -2.63
N CYS A 186 5.93 -6.75 -1.96
CA CYS A 186 5.14 -7.82 -2.56
C CYS A 186 3.63 -7.60 -2.49
N HIS A 187 3.14 -6.75 -1.56
CA HIS A 187 1.71 -6.58 -1.31
C HIS A 187 1.21 -5.17 -1.66
N GLN A 188 0.00 -5.10 -2.21
CA GLN A 188 -0.79 -3.87 -2.37
C GLN A 188 -1.77 -3.76 -1.19
N PRO A 189 -1.58 -2.79 -0.27
CA PRO A 189 -2.30 -2.80 1.00
C PRO A 189 -3.78 -2.41 0.91
N HIS A 190 -4.25 -1.83 -0.19
CA HIS A 190 -5.64 -1.44 -0.35
C HIS A 190 -6.45 -2.50 -1.08
N ALA A 191 -6.03 -2.84 -2.29
CA ALA A 191 -6.70 -3.82 -3.16
C ALA A 191 -5.72 -4.33 -4.23
N SER A 192 -6.00 -5.49 -4.81
CA SER A 192 -5.20 -6.05 -5.89
C SER A 192 -6.03 -6.96 -6.80
N PRO A 193 -5.74 -7.01 -8.10
CA PRO A 193 -6.29 -8.03 -8.98
C PRO A 193 -5.76 -9.43 -8.64
N ASN A 194 -4.63 -9.53 -7.95
CA ASN A 194 -3.99 -10.79 -7.60
C ASN A 194 -4.40 -11.28 -6.21
N ASN A 195 -4.37 -12.60 -6.02
CA ASN A 195 -4.63 -13.20 -4.71
C ASN A 195 -3.64 -12.69 -3.66
N TYR A 196 -4.04 -12.75 -2.39
CA TYR A 196 -3.22 -12.33 -1.24
C TYR A 196 -2.77 -10.87 -1.31
N LEU A 197 -3.47 -10.03 -2.06
CA LEU A 197 -3.11 -8.63 -2.30
C LEU A 197 -1.70 -8.47 -2.91
N LEU A 198 -1.27 -9.36 -3.77
CA LEU A 198 0.06 -9.32 -4.37
C LEU A 198 0.15 -8.32 -5.52
N ILE A 199 1.34 -7.74 -5.71
CA ILE A 199 1.61 -6.80 -6.81
C ILE A 199 1.66 -7.49 -8.18
N SER A 200 1.92 -8.80 -8.21
CA SER A 200 2.02 -9.60 -9.43
C SER A 200 1.42 -10.99 -9.23
N SER A 201 1.31 -11.76 -10.30
CA SER A 201 0.68 -13.08 -10.30
C SER A 201 1.41 -14.08 -9.43
N PHE A 202 0.65 -14.81 -8.63
CA PHE A 202 1.10 -15.98 -7.88
C PHE A 202 -0.07 -16.94 -7.69
N PRO A 203 0.12 -18.28 -7.87
CA PRO A 203 -0.96 -19.25 -7.82
C PRO A 203 -1.44 -19.50 -6.39
N LYS A 204 -2.72 -19.84 -6.28
CA LYS A 204 -3.26 -20.38 -5.02
C LYS A 204 -2.88 -21.85 -4.86
N GLY A 205 -2.42 -22.21 -3.65
CA GLY A 205 -2.21 -23.58 -3.24
C GLY A 205 -0.90 -24.21 -3.73
N ASN A 206 -0.82 -25.51 -3.51
CA ASN A 206 0.40 -26.31 -3.63
C ASN A 206 0.70 -26.79 -5.07
N TYR A 207 -0.26 -26.66 -5.97
CA TYR A 207 -0.15 -27.10 -7.35
C TYR A 207 -0.53 -25.97 -8.29
N ALA A 208 0.24 -25.79 -9.36
CA ALA A 208 0.01 -24.76 -10.35
C ALA A 208 0.60 -25.16 -11.70
N PRO A 209 0.06 -24.68 -12.83
CA PRO A 209 0.65 -24.89 -14.14
C PRO A 209 2.09 -24.38 -14.20
N ALA A 210 2.97 -25.13 -14.83
CA ALA A 210 4.37 -24.74 -15.07
C ALA A 210 4.46 -23.70 -16.20
N VAL A 211 3.84 -22.56 -16.00
CA VAL A 211 3.83 -21.44 -16.94
C VAL A 211 4.47 -20.24 -16.24
N ARG A 212 5.36 -19.54 -16.94
CA ARG A 212 6.10 -18.41 -16.39
C ARG A 212 5.19 -17.38 -15.73
N ASP A 213 4.13 -16.97 -16.44
CA ASP A 213 3.20 -15.95 -15.96
C ASP A 213 2.45 -16.34 -14.67
N THR A 214 2.39 -17.65 -14.35
CA THR A 214 1.79 -18.13 -13.11
C THR A 214 2.55 -17.67 -11.87
N PHE A 215 3.85 -17.46 -11.98
CA PHE A 215 4.78 -17.11 -10.89
C PHE A 215 5.41 -15.73 -11.08
N GLY A 216 4.71 -14.80 -11.73
CA GLY A 216 5.21 -13.48 -12.07
C GLY A 216 5.85 -12.76 -10.88
N LEU A 217 5.26 -12.86 -9.70
CA LEU A 217 5.81 -12.26 -8.48
C LEU A 217 7.25 -12.72 -8.17
N CYS A 218 7.52 -14.00 -8.35
CA CYS A 218 8.84 -14.55 -8.01
C CYS A 218 9.91 -14.08 -9.01
N TRP A 219 9.53 -13.96 -10.28
CA TRP A 219 10.44 -13.58 -11.38
C TRP A 219 10.80 -12.09 -11.38
N GLU A 220 10.22 -11.29 -10.52
CA GLU A 220 10.72 -9.92 -10.28
C GLU A 220 12.13 -9.91 -9.70
N CYS A 221 12.56 -11.01 -9.05
CA CYS A 221 13.88 -11.14 -8.41
C CYS A 221 14.59 -12.46 -8.70
N HIS A 222 13.86 -13.53 -8.95
CA HIS A 222 14.42 -14.86 -9.23
C HIS A 222 14.44 -15.14 -10.72
N ASP A 223 15.41 -15.95 -11.15
CA ASP A 223 15.52 -16.36 -12.53
C ASP A 223 14.48 -17.44 -12.89
N SER A 224 13.75 -17.24 -13.98
CA SER A 224 12.76 -18.20 -14.47
C SER A 224 13.41 -19.51 -15.00
N ASP A 225 14.72 -19.56 -15.17
CA ASP A 225 15.48 -20.75 -15.50
C ASP A 225 15.25 -21.90 -14.50
N LEU A 226 14.87 -21.59 -13.27
CA LEU A 226 14.38 -22.58 -12.30
C LEU A 226 13.23 -23.43 -12.83
N LEU A 227 12.34 -22.82 -13.62
CA LEU A 227 11.17 -23.45 -14.24
C LEU A 227 11.45 -23.98 -15.64
N GLU A 228 12.30 -23.28 -16.40
CA GLU A 228 12.40 -23.45 -17.85
C GLU A 228 13.52 -24.41 -18.27
N LEU A 229 14.62 -24.49 -17.50
CA LEU A 229 15.76 -25.32 -17.84
C LEU A 229 15.75 -26.68 -17.14
N ALA A 230 15.66 -27.76 -17.91
CA ALA A 230 15.78 -29.13 -17.37
C ALA A 230 17.20 -29.43 -16.85
N LYS A 231 18.22 -28.74 -17.36
CA LYS A 231 19.60 -28.85 -16.97
C LYS A 231 20.20 -27.49 -16.68
N THR A 232 21.02 -27.39 -15.66
CA THR A 232 21.72 -26.19 -15.27
C THR A 232 22.93 -26.52 -14.41
N ASP A 233 23.94 -25.68 -14.46
CA ASP A 233 25.11 -25.67 -13.57
C ASP A 233 25.14 -24.42 -12.68
N ALA A 234 24.28 -23.42 -12.96
CA ALA A 234 24.32 -22.11 -12.34
C ALA A 234 22.97 -21.61 -11.80
N ALA A 235 21.83 -21.95 -12.43
CA ALA A 235 20.53 -21.36 -12.08
C ALA A 235 20.03 -21.75 -10.68
N THR A 236 20.48 -22.87 -10.13
CA THR A 236 20.08 -23.34 -8.81
C THR A 236 21.10 -24.28 -8.17
N GLU A 237 21.21 -24.18 -6.86
CA GLU A 237 21.94 -25.15 -6.02
C GLU A 237 21.12 -26.44 -5.77
N PHE A 238 19.83 -26.45 -6.01
CA PHE A 238 18.97 -27.63 -5.93
C PHE A 238 19.03 -28.41 -7.27
N ARG A 239 20.16 -29.07 -7.49
CA ARG A 239 20.48 -29.85 -8.70
C ARG A 239 21.24 -31.13 -8.36
N ASP A 240 21.12 -32.14 -9.19
CA ASP A 240 21.84 -33.41 -9.08
C ASP A 240 22.74 -33.56 -10.32
N GLY A 241 24.03 -33.29 -10.17
CA GLY A 241 24.91 -32.96 -11.30
C GLY A 241 24.40 -31.72 -12.04
N ASP A 242 24.12 -31.88 -13.35
CA ASP A 242 23.52 -30.82 -14.20
C ASP A 242 21.97 -30.83 -14.18
N ARG A 243 21.34 -31.77 -13.51
CA ARG A 243 19.88 -31.95 -13.52
C ARG A 243 19.19 -30.98 -12.58
N ASN A 244 18.40 -30.06 -13.09
CA ASN A 244 17.64 -29.10 -12.31
C ASN A 244 16.46 -29.78 -11.58
N LEU A 245 16.52 -29.84 -10.26
CA LEU A 245 15.48 -30.47 -9.44
C LEU A 245 14.24 -29.59 -9.26
N HIS A 246 14.35 -28.26 -9.35
CA HIS A 246 13.19 -27.39 -9.43
C HIS A 246 12.35 -27.70 -10.68
N PHE A 247 13.01 -27.80 -11.86
CA PHE A 247 12.33 -28.15 -13.09
C PHE A 247 11.55 -29.47 -12.96
N ILE A 248 12.13 -30.49 -12.36
CA ILE A 248 11.47 -31.81 -12.18
C ILE A 248 10.21 -31.68 -11.33
N HIS A 249 10.23 -30.88 -10.27
CA HIS A 249 9.08 -30.71 -9.39
C HIS A 249 8.01 -29.81 -9.98
N MET A 250 8.42 -28.79 -10.74
CA MET A 250 7.50 -27.78 -11.30
C MET A 250 6.90 -28.21 -12.65
N ASN A 251 7.57 -29.06 -13.43
CA ASN A 251 7.12 -29.46 -14.78
C ASN A 251 6.48 -30.87 -14.87
N GLY A 252 6.22 -31.53 -13.76
CA GLY A 252 5.61 -32.86 -13.74
C GLY A 252 4.08 -32.80 -13.99
N LYS A 253 3.46 -33.99 -14.14
CA LYS A 253 1.99 -34.12 -14.25
C LYS A 253 1.21 -33.47 -13.09
N LYS A 254 1.84 -33.33 -11.94
CA LYS A 254 1.36 -32.63 -10.75
C LYS A 254 2.35 -31.53 -10.44
N SER A 255 2.41 -30.52 -11.31
CA SER A 255 3.27 -29.35 -11.16
C SER A 255 3.11 -28.72 -9.79
N ARG A 256 4.20 -28.52 -9.10
CA ARG A 256 4.21 -27.98 -7.74
C ARG A 256 4.47 -26.48 -7.76
N SER A 257 3.80 -25.78 -6.87
CA SER A 257 4.08 -24.37 -6.58
C SER A 257 5.32 -24.24 -5.68
N CYS A 258 5.95 -23.09 -5.69
CA CYS A 258 7.10 -22.80 -4.83
C CYS A 258 6.80 -23.01 -3.34
N VAL A 259 5.59 -22.64 -2.91
CA VAL A 259 5.15 -22.71 -1.50
C VAL A 259 4.88 -24.13 -1.01
N ILE A 260 5.04 -25.16 -1.85
CA ILE A 260 4.97 -26.54 -1.36
C ILE A 260 6.20 -26.90 -0.52
N CYS A 261 7.31 -26.22 -0.75
CA CYS A 261 8.55 -26.45 -0.02
C CYS A 261 9.03 -25.19 0.72
N HIS A 262 8.73 -23.99 0.18
CA HIS A 262 9.26 -22.74 0.71
C HIS A 262 8.19 -21.93 1.45
N ASN A 263 8.59 -21.34 2.59
CA ASN A 263 7.85 -20.23 3.18
C ASN A 263 8.40 -18.92 2.62
N VAL A 264 7.54 -18.17 1.95
CA VAL A 264 7.93 -16.93 1.26
C VAL A 264 8.21 -15.75 2.20
N HIS A 265 7.91 -15.88 3.48
CA HIS A 265 8.20 -14.83 4.46
C HIS A 265 9.43 -15.14 5.31
N ALA A 266 9.47 -16.34 5.92
CA ALA A 266 10.54 -16.73 6.82
C ALA A 266 10.46 -18.21 7.17
N SER A 267 11.57 -18.83 7.55
CA SER A 267 11.64 -20.24 7.96
C SER A 267 12.67 -20.47 9.07
N ALA A 268 12.49 -21.55 9.80
CA ALA A 268 13.50 -22.07 10.72
C ALA A 268 14.67 -22.78 10.00
N ASN A 269 14.50 -23.08 8.71
CA ASN A 269 15.48 -23.82 7.92
C ASN A 269 16.11 -22.93 6.84
N GLU A 270 17.32 -23.31 6.40
CA GLU A 270 18.01 -22.70 5.29
C GLU A 270 17.18 -22.77 4.01
N HIS A 271 17.44 -21.84 3.08
CA HIS A 271 16.71 -21.69 1.82
C HIS A 271 15.19 -21.52 1.97
N LEU A 272 14.72 -21.06 3.14
CA LEU A 272 13.30 -20.89 3.45
C LEU A 272 12.48 -22.20 3.35
N ILE A 273 13.10 -23.35 3.52
CA ILE A 273 12.40 -24.63 3.46
C ILE A 273 11.50 -24.82 4.69
N GLU A 274 10.26 -25.24 4.46
CA GLU A 274 9.31 -25.60 5.53
C GLU A 274 9.61 -26.98 6.12
N ASP A 275 9.30 -27.18 7.39
CA ASP A 275 9.40 -28.51 8.02
C ASP A 275 8.35 -29.49 7.47
N LYS A 276 7.21 -28.97 7.09
CA LYS A 276 6.05 -29.73 6.63
C LYS A 276 5.17 -28.91 5.70
N VAL A 277 4.43 -29.61 4.85
CA VAL A 277 3.47 -29.04 3.93
C VAL A 277 2.08 -29.63 4.13
N LYS A 278 1.05 -28.82 4.01
CA LYS A 278 -0.35 -29.30 3.99
C LYS A 278 -0.64 -30.02 2.69
N PHE A 279 -1.27 -31.19 2.82
CA PHE A 279 -1.77 -32.00 1.72
C PHE A 279 -3.20 -32.48 2.04
N GLY A 280 -4.19 -31.73 1.64
CA GLY A 280 -5.56 -31.90 2.12
C GLY A 280 -5.62 -31.67 3.64
N ASP A 281 -6.14 -32.62 4.36
CA ASP A 281 -6.21 -32.62 5.84
C ASP A 281 -4.93 -33.11 6.52
N TRP A 282 -3.93 -33.51 5.75
CA TRP A 282 -2.69 -34.09 6.23
C TRP A 282 -1.58 -33.06 6.25
N GLU A 283 -0.61 -33.25 7.16
CA GLU A 283 0.66 -32.56 7.15
C GLU A 283 1.77 -33.55 6.79
N LEU A 284 2.42 -33.32 5.67
CA LEU A 284 3.52 -34.15 5.19
C LEU A 284 4.84 -33.50 5.57
N PRO A 285 5.76 -34.19 6.26
CA PRO A 285 7.07 -33.64 6.56
C PRO A 285 7.89 -33.47 5.28
N ILE A 286 8.77 -32.47 5.23
CA ILE A 286 9.72 -32.27 4.13
C ILE A 286 11.06 -32.90 4.47
N ARG A 287 11.55 -32.77 5.70
CA ARG A 287 12.81 -33.37 6.19
C ARG A 287 13.98 -33.08 5.25
N PHE A 288 14.20 -31.80 4.97
CA PHE A 288 15.34 -31.34 4.19
C PHE A 288 16.60 -31.32 5.05
N ILE A 289 17.68 -31.93 4.55
CA ILE A 289 18.99 -31.94 5.20
C ILE A 289 20.02 -31.42 4.20
N PRO A 290 20.50 -30.17 4.33
CA PRO A 290 21.56 -29.64 3.50
C PRO A 290 22.92 -30.27 3.87
N VAL A 291 23.78 -30.47 2.89
CA VAL A 291 25.19 -30.81 3.07
C VAL A 291 26.03 -29.91 2.15
N GLU A 292 27.33 -29.82 2.40
CA GLU A 292 28.23 -28.89 1.71
C GLU A 292 28.11 -28.93 0.18
N ASN A 293 28.00 -30.11 -0.41
CA ASN A 293 27.88 -30.28 -1.86
C ASN A 293 26.61 -31.02 -2.28
N GLY A 294 25.46 -30.60 -1.75
CA GLY A 294 24.19 -31.22 -2.09
C GLY A 294 23.18 -31.22 -0.94
N GLY A 295 22.44 -32.30 -0.82
CA GLY A 295 21.45 -32.45 0.24
C GLY A 295 20.65 -33.74 0.13
N SER A 296 19.74 -33.94 1.08
CA SER A 296 18.73 -34.97 0.98
C SER A 296 17.36 -34.43 1.38
N CYS A 297 16.33 -35.02 0.80
CA CYS A 297 14.94 -34.82 1.20
C CYS A 297 14.28 -36.17 1.48
N PHE A 298 13.56 -36.24 2.58
CA PHE A 298 12.69 -37.40 2.89
C PHE A 298 11.26 -36.89 3.13
N PRO A 299 10.63 -36.33 2.10
CA PRO A 299 9.27 -35.82 2.21
C PRO A 299 8.25 -36.94 2.27
N GLY A 300 7.07 -36.67 2.82
CA GLY A 300 5.97 -37.63 2.81
C GLY A 300 5.43 -37.98 1.40
N CYS A 301 5.95 -37.34 0.35
CA CYS A 301 5.51 -37.54 -1.04
C CYS A 301 6.24 -38.65 -1.78
N HIS A 302 7.47 -39.04 -1.36
CA HIS A 302 8.31 -40.10 -1.95
C HIS A 302 9.37 -40.57 -0.94
N SER A 303 10.05 -41.67 -1.25
CA SER A 303 11.20 -42.14 -0.47
C SER A 303 12.32 -41.12 -0.46
N GLU A 304 13.25 -41.24 0.49
CA GLU A 304 14.43 -40.39 0.56
C GLU A 304 15.13 -40.31 -0.78
N LYS A 305 15.51 -39.08 -1.14
CA LYS A 305 16.35 -38.75 -2.32
C LYS A 305 17.53 -37.93 -1.85
N LYS A 306 18.70 -38.31 -2.34
CA LYS A 306 19.94 -37.54 -2.16
C LYS A 306 20.31 -36.93 -3.50
N TYR A 307 20.97 -35.78 -3.46
CA TYR A 307 21.50 -35.11 -4.65
C TYR A 307 22.89 -34.55 -4.36
N THR A 308 23.70 -34.48 -5.38
CA THR A 308 25.06 -33.93 -5.34
C THR A 308 25.23 -32.92 -6.47
N ARG A 309 25.79 -31.75 -6.16
CA ARG A 309 26.00 -30.67 -7.13
C ARG A 309 27.19 -30.94 -8.03
#